data_66d210686ec29fb6c5384e51b8b9e99a
#
_entry.id   66d210686ec29fb6c5384e51b8b9e99a
#
_cell.length_a   1.000
_cell.length_b   1.000
_cell.length_c   1.000
_cell.angle_alpha   90.00
_cell.angle_beta   90.00
_cell.angle_gamma   90.00
#
_symmetry.space_group_name_H-M   'P 1'
#
loop_
_entity.id
_entity.type
_entity.pdbx_description
1 polymer ?
#
loop_
_entity_poly.entity_id
_entity_poly.type
_entity_poly.pdbx_seq_one_letter_code
_entity_poly.pdbx_strand_id
1 'polypeptide(L)'
;MILVLPSVLVCLFGLTTQSHEINETQVQQPTAKAEHDFVEYKAPLDDKEKTARKNLIIVSHGRSGSTLTGDIFNHHPSVFYMYEPLQTAKRVQNKLEINDTGYTSLAEEFLTGVFRCKFDNPDILDDIERYYRKPDHPRVSHAIGSPPLCPYQMTDPRWSPTLCMPMTSETLGSACKDKYDLTVLKILMSRIPEYSIKNILTACGAPDIDCKVIFLVRDPRAMIPSSLNIGFFKEKGHPNAHWGTRLYSYKQCKETEDNLELVRKLPDSLRHRIKLLRYEDLAIEPLKVLADIFEFAGLPVQESVRTWLNETTQQSRKDCDKELDGPLVTCTKDDAWAAANRWRWKVHPHEIDIIERYCRRAMDLMGYRLVDRSYDLLANSKIPLFSSDYEAKQWFQ
;
A
#
# COMPACT_ATOMS: atom_id res chain seq x y z
N MET A 1 -43.33 -48.44 -38.25
CA MET A 1 -43.98 -47.90 -37.06
C MET A 1 -43.49 -46.46 -36.90
N ILE A 2 -44.38 -45.55 -37.05
CA ILE A 2 -44.43 -44.19 -37.52
C ILE A 2 -43.58 -43.24 -36.67
N LEU A 3 -42.68 -42.53 -37.35
CA LEU A 3 -41.98 -41.33 -36.84
C LEU A 3 -42.90 -40.10 -37.05
N VAL A 4 -43.13 -39.31 -36.02
CA VAL A 4 -43.76 -37.98 -36.11
C VAL A 4 -42.73 -36.94 -35.68
N LEU A 5 -42.37 -36.07 -36.62
CA LEU A 5 -41.62 -34.84 -36.41
C LEU A 5 -42.64 -33.67 -36.23
N PRO A 6 -42.40 -32.73 -35.36
CA PRO A 6 -43.16 -31.44 -35.39
C PRO A 6 -42.41 -30.33 -36.14
N SER A 7 -43.18 -29.62 -36.88
CA SER A 7 -42.89 -28.55 -37.82
C SER A 7 -42.29 -27.30 -37.17
N VAL A 8 -41.30 -26.72 -37.84
CA VAL A 8 -40.77 -25.37 -37.55
C VAL A 8 -41.62 -24.33 -38.28
N LEU A 9 -42.20 -23.40 -37.55
CA LEU A 9 -42.94 -22.27 -38.08
C LEU A 9 -41.95 -21.11 -38.28
N VAL A 10 -41.72 -20.74 -39.53
CA VAL A 10 -40.94 -19.56 -39.93
C VAL A 10 -41.90 -18.37 -40.08
N CYS A 11 -41.78 -17.37 -39.19
CA CYS A 11 -42.46 -16.07 -39.38
C CYS A 11 -41.50 -15.13 -40.12
N LEU A 12 -41.82 -14.86 -41.39
CA LEU A 12 -41.30 -13.76 -42.20
C LEU A 12 -42.04 -12.48 -41.82
N PHE A 13 -41.34 -11.49 -41.25
CA PHE A 13 -41.79 -10.12 -41.17
C PHE A 13 -40.96 -9.24 -42.10
N GLY A 14 -41.71 -8.54 -42.99
CA GLY A 14 -41.17 -7.71 -44.03
C GLY A 14 -40.46 -6.46 -43.49
N LEU A 15 -39.36 -6.14 -44.11
CA LEU A 15 -38.61 -4.89 -43.94
C LEU A 15 -39.26 -3.82 -44.84
N THR A 16 -39.88 -2.82 -44.24
CA THR A 16 -40.14 -1.53 -44.88
C THR A 16 -39.02 -0.57 -44.52
N THR A 17 -38.27 -0.19 -45.51
CA THR A 17 -37.25 0.87 -45.44
C THR A 17 -37.93 2.23 -45.34
N GLN A 18 -37.80 2.90 -44.20
CA GLN A 18 -37.98 4.35 -44.10
C GLN A 18 -36.61 4.98 -43.81
N SER A 19 -36.13 5.72 -44.78
CA SER A 19 -35.00 6.62 -44.67
C SER A 19 -35.40 7.82 -43.81
N HIS A 20 -34.88 7.89 -42.60
CA HIS A 20 -34.86 9.12 -41.83
C HIS A 20 -33.49 9.78 -41.96
N GLU A 21 -33.47 10.95 -42.55
CA GLU A 21 -32.38 11.91 -42.51
C GLU A 21 -32.07 12.22 -41.04
N ILE A 22 -30.86 11.88 -40.59
CA ILE A 22 -30.34 12.27 -39.29
C ILE A 22 -29.74 13.66 -39.45
N ASN A 23 -30.44 14.66 -38.96
CA ASN A 23 -29.89 16.00 -38.75
C ASN A 23 -28.65 15.94 -37.88
N GLU A 24 -27.55 16.47 -38.38
CA GLU A 24 -26.36 16.78 -37.63
C GLU A 24 -26.67 17.80 -36.52
N THR A 25 -27.03 17.30 -35.34
CA THR A 25 -27.07 18.13 -34.14
C THR A 25 -25.65 18.15 -33.58
N GLN A 26 -25.05 19.32 -33.60
CA GLN A 26 -23.75 19.66 -33.04
C GLN A 26 -23.59 19.03 -31.66
N VAL A 27 -22.64 18.10 -31.56
CA VAL A 27 -22.11 17.64 -30.28
C VAL A 27 -21.27 18.79 -29.72
N GLN A 28 -21.86 19.55 -28.82
CA GLN A 28 -21.11 20.49 -28.00
C GLN A 28 -20.11 19.70 -27.16
N GLN A 29 -18.84 19.92 -27.42
CA GLN A 29 -17.76 19.49 -26.55
C GLN A 29 -18.01 20.07 -25.15
N PRO A 30 -17.93 19.27 -24.09
CA PRO A 30 -17.94 19.82 -22.75
C PRO A 30 -16.67 20.64 -22.57
N THR A 31 -16.85 21.95 -22.47
CA THR A 31 -15.81 22.90 -22.11
C THR A 31 -15.21 22.50 -20.78
N ALA A 32 -13.91 22.29 -20.79
CA ALA A 32 -13.08 22.12 -19.60
C ALA A 32 -13.32 23.27 -18.61
N LYS A 33 -13.99 22.99 -17.51
CA LYS A 33 -13.94 23.73 -16.26
C LYS A 33 -14.07 22.76 -15.11
N ALA A 34 -12.96 22.16 -14.77
CA ALA A 34 -12.72 21.54 -13.48
C ALA A 34 -11.34 22.02 -12.98
N GLU A 35 -11.14 23.33 -13.00
CA GLU A 35 -10.31 24.02 -12.02
C GLU A 35 -11.18 24.14 -10.79
N HIS A 36 -11.02 23.25 -9.82
CA HIS A 36 -11.49 23.55 -8.47
C HIS A 36 -10.90 22.62 -7.45
N ASP A 37 -10.35 23.36 -6.57
CA ASP A 37 -10.20 23.31 -5.13
C ASP A 37 -9.06 22.46 -4.64
N PHE A 38 -7.84 22.87 -5.01
CA PHE A 38 -6.78 22.84 -4.02
C PHE A 38 -7.11 23.98 -3.02
N VAL A 39 -7.56 23.62 -1.83
CA VAL A 39 -7.56 24.55 -0.71
C VAL A 39 -6.16 25.15 -0.64
N GLU A 40 -6.06 26.46 -0.83
CA GLU A 40 -4.83 27.21 -0.79
C GLU A 40 -4.22 26.98 0.60
N TYR A 41 -3.17 26.17 0.68
CA TYR A 41 -2.44 25.94 1.92
C TYR A 41 -1.67 27.20 2.24
N LYS A 42 -2.26 28.08 3.03
CA LYS A 42 -1.56 29.19 3.67
C LYS A 42 -0.67 28.59 4.75
N ALA A 43 0.63 28.59 4.50
CA ALA A 43 1.60 28.32 5.55
C ALA A 43 1.35 29.31 6.72
N PRO A 44 1.25 28.84 7.96
CA PRO A 44 1.12 29.77 9.10
C PRO A 44 2.39 30.60 9.20
N LEU A 45 2.24 31.93 9.17
CA LEU A 45 3.24 32.87 9.59
C LEU A 45 3.28 32.86 11.13
N ASP A 46 4.43 32.49 11.64
CA ASP A 46 5.02 32.88 12.93
C ASP A 46 4.09 33.09 14.14
N ASP A 47 4.12 32.15 15.13
CA ASP A 47 4.42 32.48 16.53
C ASP A 47 4.50 31.19 17.38
N LYS A 48 5.68 31.03 18.05
CA LYS A 48 6.01 30.02 19.08
C LYS A 48 5.73 28.57 18.71
N GLU A 49 6.71 27.94 18.12
CA GLU A 49 6.82 26.52 17.81
C GLU A 49 6.41 25.60 18.99
N LYS A 50 5.14 25.27 19.08
CA LYS A 50 4.81 23.87 19.37
C LYS A 50 5.14 23.11 18.10
N THR A 51 6.35 22.53 18.04
CA THR A 51 6.74 21.71 16.90
C THR A 51 5.64 20.67 16.64
N ALA A 52 4.99 20.78 15.50
CA ALA A 52 3.93 19.85 15.10
C ALA A 52 4.48 18.43 15.18
N ARG A 53 3.67 17.49 15.69
CA ARG A 53 4.09 16.09 15.80
C ARG A 53 4.40 15.52 14.42
N LYS A 54 5.57 14.90 14.27
CA LYS A 54 6.00 14.27 13.02
C LYS A 54 5.22 13.00 12.75
N ASN A 55 4.77 12.82 11.53
CA ASN A 55 4.05 11.65 11.07
C ASN A 55 4.62 11.17 9.73
N LEU A 56 4.69 9.86 9.53
CA LEU A 56 5.11 9.24 8.29
C LEU A 56 4.11 8.17 7.88
N ILE A 57 3.73 8.16 6.62
CA ILE A 57 2.84 7.14 6.08
C ILE A 57 3.55 6.38 4.97
N ILE A 58 3.58 5.06 5.07
CA ILE A 58 4.06 4.16 4.03
C ILE A 58 2.84 3.65 3.27
N VAL A 59 2.66 4.10 2.04
CA VAL A 59 1.57 3.68 1.15
C VAL A 59 2.09 2.73 0.10
N SER A 60 1.41 1.62 -0.13
CA SER A 60 1.79 0.65 -1.16
C SER A 60 0.61 -0.21 -1.62
N HIS A 61 0.75 -0.86 -2.75
CA HIS A 61 -0.07 -2.05 -3.04
C HIS A 61 0.37 -3.23 -2.17
N GLY A 62 -0.53 -4.20 -1.99
CA GLY A 62 -0.19 -5.46 -1.32
C GLY A 62 0.96 -6.18 -2.04
N ARG A 63 1.80 -6.89 -1.29
CA ARG A 63 2.95 -7.65 -1.81
C ARG A 63 4.09 -6.81 -2.41
N SER A 64 4.14 -5.52 -2.11
CA SER A 64 5.21 -4.60 -2.55
C SER A 64 6.39 -4.53 -1.57
N GLY A 65 6.47 -5.39 -0.56
CA GLY A 65 7.53 -5.33 0.45
C GLY A 65 7.25 -4.38 1.62
N SER A 66 6.03 -3.88 1.72
CA SER A 66 5.64 -2.89 2.73
C SER A 66 5.72 -3.40 4.18
N THR A 67 5.66 -4.71 4.40
CA THR A 67 5.88 -5.28 5.74
C THR A 67 7.33 -5.08 6.17
N LEU A 68 8.30 -5.46 5.33
CA LEU A 68 9.72 -5.21 5.62
C LEU A 68 10.01 -3.72 5.84
N THR A 69 9.49 -2.86 4.94
CA THR A 69 9.66 -1.41 5.05
C THR A 69 9.04 -0.85 6.34
N GLY A 70 7.86 -1.34 6.73
CA GLY A 70 7.22 -0.95 7.99
C GLY A 70 7.98 -1.45 9.22
N ASP A 71 8.49 -2.68 9.18
CA ASP A 71 9.23 -3.27 10.29
C ASP A 71 10.57 -2.55 10.55
N ILE A 72 11.20 -1.96 9.55
CA ILE A 72 12.36 -1.06 9.73
C ILE A 72 12.01 0.05 10.76
N PHE A 73 10.84 0.65 10.63
CA PHE A 73 10.37 1.67 11.56
C PHE A 73 9.85 1.09 12.87
N ASN A 74 9.20 -0.08 12.84
CA ASN A 74 8.71 -0.77 14.03
C ASN A 74 9.82 -1.15 15.01
N HIS A 75 11.05 -1.38 14.52
CA HIS A 75 12.24 -1.66 15.34
C HIS A 75 12.94 -0.40 15.87
N HIS A 76 12.51 0.79 15.48
CA HIS A 76 13.12 2.03 15.97
C HIS A 76 12.49 2.46 17.30
N PRO A 77 13.30 2.72 18.36
CA PRO A 77 12.80 2.96 19.73
C PRO A 77 11.96 4.24 19.90
N SER A 78 12.15 5.24 19.02
CA SER A 78 11.37 6.50 19.04
C SER A 78 10.15 6.50 18.12
N VAL A 79 9.75 5.34 17.59
CA VAL A 79 8.65 5.27 16.62
C VAL A 79 7.41 4.60 17.21
N PHE A 80 6.28 5.29 17.12
CA PHE A 80 4.96 4.72 17.32
C PHE A 80 4.45 4.14 15.99
N TYR A 81 4.61 2.83 15.81
CA TYR A 81 4.28 2.15 14.57
C TYR A 81 2.90 1.50 14.60
N MET A 82 2.15 1.64 13.50
CA MET A 82 0.89 0.90 13.29
C MET A 82 0.86 0.24 11.90
N TYR A 83 0.66 -1.06 11.90
CA TYR A 83 0.50 -1.87 10.71
C TYR A 83 -0.94 -1.83 10.20
N GLU A 84 -1.17 -1.32 8.99
CA GLU A 84 -2.47 -1.26 8.31
C GLU A 84 -3.64 -0.73 9.18
N PRO A 85 -3.52 0.49 9.76
CA PRO A 85 -4.59 1.02 10.60
C PRO A 85 -5.92 1.14 9.85
N LEU A 86 -5.93 1.46 8.55
CA LEU A 86 -7.17 1.51 7.77
C LEU A 86 -7.84 0.13 7.59
N GLN A 87 -7.16 -0.98 7.86
CA GLN A 87 -7.85 -2.27 7.95
C GLN A 87 -8.69 -2.37 9.21
N THR A 88 -8.27 -1.74 10.31
CA THR A 88 -9.09 -1.56 11.51
C THR A 88 -10.35 -0.77 11.15
N ALA A 89 -10.21 0.40 10.51
CA ALA A 89 -11.35 1.19 10.05
C ALA A 89 -12.30 0.39 9.12
N LYS A 90 -11.75 -0.43 8.22
CA LYS A 90 -12.56 -1.28 7.33
C LYS A 90 -13.33 -2.37 8.08
N ARG A 91 -12.77 -2.93 9.16
CA ARG A 91 -13.50 -3.86 10.01
C ARG A 91 -14.60 -3.18 10.81
N VAL A 92 -14.34 -1.99 11.32
CA VAL A 92 -15.36 -1.18 12.00
C VAL A 92 -16.47 -0.80 11.02
N GLN A 93 -16.14 -0.39 9.79
CA GLN A 93 -17.11 -0.15 8.73
C GLN A 93 -18.05 -1.35 8.53
N ASN A 94 -17.45 -2.54 8.37
CA ASN A 94 -18.22 -3.77 8.13
C ASN A 94 -19.07 -4.16 9.36
N LYS A 95 -18.56 -3.98 10.59
CA LYS A 95 -19.27 -4.27 11.85
C LYS A 95 -20.48 -3.38 12.03
N LEU A 96 -20.37 -2.10 11.68
CA LEU A 96 -21.39 -1.08 11.86
C LEU A 96 -22.21 -0.81 10.59
N GLU A 97 -21.99 -1.57 9.52
CA GLU A 97 -22.66 -1.46 8.22
C GLU A 97 -22.61 -0.03 7.63
N ILE A 98 -21.48 0.67 7.85
CA ILE A 98 -21.26 2.03 7.34
C ILE A 98 -21.07 1.98 5.83
N ASN A 99 -21.71 2.88 5.07
CA ASN A 99 -21.56 3.00 3.62
C ASN A 99 -20.18 3.57 3.23
N ASP A 100 -19.85 3.59 1.94
CA ASP A 100 -18.53 4.03 1.47
C ASP A 100 -18.24 5.51 1.76
N THR A 101 -19.25 6.39 1.72
CA THR A 101 -19.08 7.80 2.11
C THR A 101 -18.75 7.90 3.60
N GLY A 102 -19.46 7.18 4.46
CA GLY A 102 -19.18 7.11 5.88
C GLY A 102 -17.80 6.48 6.18
N TYR A 103 -17.36 5.51 5.35
CA TYR A 103 -16.01 4.98 5.47
C TYR A 103 -14.93 6.02 5.19
N THR A 104 -15.12 6.88 4.20
CA THR A 104 -14.18 7.97 3.92
C THR A 104 -14.01 8.88 5.13
N SER A 105 -15.12 9.29 5.75
CA SER A 105 -15.10 10.12 6.97
C SER A 105 -14.45 9.38 8.16
N LEU A 106 -14.78 8.10 8.36
CA LEU A 106 -14.19 7.28 9.41
C LEU A 106 -12.67 7.11 9.22
N ALA A 107 -12.21 6.91 7.99
CA ALA A 107 -10.80 6.76 7.67
C ALA A 107 -10.03 8.06 7.93
N GLU A 108 -10.57 9.20 7.51
CA GLU A 108 -9.98 10.52 7.72
C GLU A 108 -9.93 10.87 9.22
N GLU A 109 -11.03 10.70 9.95
CA GLU A 109 -11.10 10.92 11.39
C GLU A 109 -10.09 10.04 12.14
N PHE A 110 -10.02 8.76 11.80
CA PHE A 110 -9.07 7.84 12.43
C PHE A 110 -7.62 8.21 12.16
N LEU A 111 -7.25 8.48 10.92
CA LEU A 111 -5.89 8.91 10.57
C LEU A 111 -5.50 10.21 11.28
N THR A 112 -6.37 11.21 11.23
CA THR A 112 -6.17 12.49 11.89
C THR A 112 -6.06 12.34 13.42
N GLY A 113 -6.86 11.45 14.00
CA GLY A 113 -6.77 11.08 15.41
C GLY A 113 -5.42 10.45 15.75
N VAL A 114 -4.96 9.47 14.99
CA VAL A 114 -3.64 8.83 15.20
C VAL A 114 -2.50 9.83 15.08
N PHE A 115 -2.54 10.75 14.12
CA PHE A 115 -1.53 11.80 13.96
C PHE A 115 -1.43 12.73 15.17
N ARG A 116 -2.52 12.90 15.90
CA ARG A 116 -2.60 13.68 17.14
C ARG A 116 -2.47 12.83 18.40
N CYS A 117 -2.20 11.52 18.29
CA CYS A 117 -2.25 10.57 19.39
C CYS A 117 -3.61 10.56 20.14
N LYS A 118 -4.72 10.71 19.41
CA LYS A 118 -6.08 10.64 19.92
C LYS A 118 -6.77 9.38 19.41
N PHE A 119 -7.31 8.58 20.31
CA PHE A 119 -7.92 7.26 20.02
C PHE A 119 -9.28 7.17 20.67
N ASP A 120 -10.23 8.01 20.26
CA ASP A 120 -11.50 8.20 20.98
C ASP A 120 -12.58 7.18 20.56
N ASN A 121 -12.41 6.46 19.44
CA ASN A 121 -13.39 5.49 18.95
C ASN A 121 -13.20 4.12 19.65
N PRO A 122 -14.19 3.63 20.43
CA PRO A 122 -14.07 2.40 21.20
C PRO A 122 -13.98 1.14 20.33
N ASP A 123 -14.65 1.11 19.17
CA ASP A 123 -14.57 -0.03 18.24
C ASP A 123 -13.18 -0.14 17.60
N ILE A 124 -12.54 1.00 17.36
CA ILE A 124 -11.14 1.05 16.89
C ILE A 124 -10.19 0.57 17.97
N LEU A 125 -10.37 1.01 19.23
CA LEU A 125 -9.54 0.56 20.35
C LEU A 125 -9.64 -0.95 20.59
N ASP A 126 -10.84 -1.52 20.55
CA ASP A 126 -11.06 -2.97 20.67
C ASP A 126 -10.31 -3.76 19.56
N ASP A 127 -10.34 -3.28 18.32
CA ASP A 127 -9.58 -3.90 17.21
C ASP A 127 -8.07 -3.76 17.39
N ILE A 128 -7.60 -2.60 17.88
CA ILE A 128 -6.16 -2.39 18.16
C ILE A 128 -5.70 -3.36 19.23
N GLU A 129 -6.42 -3.47 20.34
CA GLU A 129 -6.09 -4.38 21.44
C GLU A 129 -6.01 -5.84 20.98
N ARG A 130 -6.94 -6.29 20.15
CA ARG A 130 -6.97 -7.66 19.61
C ARG A 130 -5.79 -8.03 18.73
N TYR A 131 -5.26 -7.10 17.97
CA TYR A 131 -4.32 -7.44 16.88
C TYR A 131 -2.92 -6.90 17.06
N TYR A 132 -2.71 -5.77 17.71
CA TYR A 132 -1.39 -5.13 17.76
C TYR A 132 -0.50 -5.62 18.91
N ARG A 133 -1.06 -6.43 19.81
CA ARG A 133 -0.35 -7.11 20.92
C ARG A 133 -0.18 -8.61 20.72
N LYS A 134 -0.24 -9.10 19.48
CA LYS A 134 -0.03 -10.52 19.16
C LYS A 134 1.33 -10.69 18.50
N PRO A 135 2.33 -11.30 19.18
CA PRO A 135 3.67 -11.48 18.63
C PRO A 135 3.70 -12.24 17.30
N ASP A 136 2.79 -13.22 17.15
CA ASP A 136 2.69 -14.06 15.95
C ASP A 136 1.87 -13.42 14.82
N HIS A 137 1.33 -12.23 15.06
CA HIS A 137 0.47 -11.56 14.08
C HIS A 137 1.25 -10.48 13.33
N PRO A 138 1.13 -10.40 11.99
CA PRO A 138 1.86 -9.39 11.18
C PRO A 138 1.52 -7.94 11.53
N ARG A 139 0.45 -7.70 12.30
CA ARG A 139 0.05 -6.37 12.78
C ARG A 139 0.68 -5.99 14.12
N VAL A 140 1.61 -6.78 14.60
CA VAL A 140 2.32 -6.49 15.84
C VAL A 140 2.97 -5.11 15.81
N SER A 141 2.84 -4.37 16.91
CA SER A 141 3.50 -3.08 17.12
C SER A 141 4.34 -3.15 18.38
N HIS A 142 5.64 -2.94 18.23
CA HIS A 142 6.54 -2.88 19.38
C HIS A 142 6.16 -1.74 20.33
N ALA A 143 5.72 -0.60 19.78
CA ALA A 143 5.26 0.53 20.58
C ALA A 143 4.04 0.21 21.44
N ILE A 144 3.10 -0.58 20.92
CA ILE A 144 1.85 -0.92 21.60
C ILE A 144 2.02 -2.11 22.55
N GLY A 145 2.97 -3.00 22.25
CA GLY A 145 3.25 -4.20 23.02
C GLY A 145 4.46 -4.11 23.97
N SER A 146 5.01 -2.91 24.21
CA SER A 146 6.21 -2.71 25.05
C SER A 146 5.99 -1.57 26.05
N PRO A 147 6.94 -1.28 26.95
CA PRO A 147 6.81 -0.13 27.84
C PRO A 147 6.61 1.20 27.11
N PRO A 148 5.69 2.08 27.61
CA PRO A 148 5.05 2.05 28.92
C PRO A 148 3.77 1.23 29.01
N LEU A 149 3.21 0.75 27.90
CA LEU A 149 1.92 0.04 27.88
C LEU A 149 2.00 -1.39 28.42
N CYS A 150 3.16 -2.02 28.35
CA CYS A 150 3.43 -3.34 28.89
C CYS A 150 4.69 -3.30 29.78
N PRO A 151 4.80 -4.15 30.82
CA PRO A 151 5.94 -4.11 31.73
C PRO A 151 7.27 -4.60 31.10
N TYR A 152 7.16 -5.38 30.05
CA TYR A 152 8.31 -5.98 29.35
C TYR A 152 8.27 -5.68 27.86
N GLN A 153 9.44 -5.76 27.21
CA GLN A 153 9.54 -5.77 25.74
C GLN A 153 8.91 -7.05 25.18
N MET A 154 8.31 -7.02 24.00
CA MET A 154 7.68 -8.20 23.38
C MET A 154 8.65 -9.37 23.13
N THR A 155 9.95 -9.10 23.09
CA THR A 155 11.02 -10.10 22.95
C THR A 155 11.42 -10.74 24.27
N ASP A 156 10.95 -10.22 25.41
CA ASP A 156 11.27 -10.76 26.74
C ASP A 156 10.44 -12.03 26.99
N PRO A 157 11.04 -13.15 27.43
CA PRO A 157 10.30 -14.38 27.72
C PRO A 157 9.19 -14.26 28.78
N ARG A 158 9.26 -13.24 29.63
CA ARG A 158 8.23 -12.94 30.66
C ARG A 158 7.04 -12.18 30.09
N TRP A 159 7.13 -11.70 28.85
CA TRP A 159 6.06 -10.90 28.24
C TRP A 159 4.77 -11.71 28.05
N SER A 160 3.66 -11.08 28.42
CA SER A 160 2.31 -11.58 28.12
C SER A 160 1.38 -10.40 27.87
N PRO A 161 0.47 -10.49 26.89
CA PRO A 161 -0.49 -9.42 26.64
C PRO A 161 -1.41 -9.15 27.86
N THR A 162 -1.61 -10.14 28.74
CA THR A 162 -2.41 -10.02 29.96
C THR A 162 -1.75 -9.15 31.03
N LEU A 163 -0.46 -8.91 30.95
CA LEU A 163 0.29 -8.03 31.86
C LEU A 163 0.26 -6.56 31.41
N CYS A 164 -0.19 -6.30 30.20
CA CYS A 164 -0.22 -4.95 29.63
C CYS A 164 -1.40 -4.13 30.21
N MET A 165 -1.23 -2.81 30.22
CA MET A 165 -2.30 -1.90 30.63
C MET A 165 -3.51 -2.05 29.70
N PRO A 166 -4.73 -1.85 30.20
CA PRO A 166 -5.93 -1.78 29.35
C PRO A 166 -5.76 -0.74 28.24
N MET A 167 -6.27 -1.05 27.05
CA MET A 167 -6.21 -0.16 25.89
C MET A 167 -7.34 0.85 25.96
N THR A 168 -7.01 2.05 26.42
CA THR A 168 -7.95 3.17 26.49
C THR A 168 -7.41 4.35 25.66
N SER A 169 -8.27 5.33 25.37
CA SER A 169 -7.86 6.57 24.72
C SER A 169 -6.71 7.24 25.48
N GLU A 170 -6.79 7.26 26.81
CA GLU A 170 -5.77 7.88 27.68
C GLU A 170 -4.45 7.10 27.65
N THR A 171 -4.46 5.78 27.91
CA THR A 171 -3.23 4.98 27.98
C THR A 171 -2.50 4.93 26.65
N LEU A 172 -3.22 4.70 25.55
CA LEU A 172 -2.64 4.66 24.21
C LEU A 172 -2.21 6.04 23.74
N GLY A 173 -3.03 7.06 24.00
CA GLY A 173 -2.74 8.46 23.66
C GLY A 173 -1.50 9.01 24.36
N SER A 174 -1.39 8.80 25.69
CA SER A 174 -0.19 9.19 26.46
C SER A 174 1.06 8.45 25.99
N ALA A 175 0.99 7.12 25.79
CA ALA A 175 2.11 6.36 25.27
C ALA A 175 2.58 6.89 23.92
N CYS A 176 1.64 7.12 22.98
CA CYS A 176 1.95 7.67 21.66
C CYS A 176 2.59 9.05 21.76
N LYS A 177 2.06 9.95 22.61
CA LYS A 177 2.47 11.35 22.68
C LYS A 177 3.76 11.58 23.45
N ASP A 178 3.92 10.88 24.60
CA ASP A 178 4.95 11.21 25.58
C ASP A 178 6.21 10.38 25.40
N LYS A 179 6.10 9.21 24.76
CA LYS A 179 7.21 8.25 24.59
C LYS A 179 7.85 8.30 23.21
N TYR A 180 7.08 8.62 22.18
CA TYR A 180 7.52 8.48 20.78
C TYR A 180 7.53 9.80 20.04
N ASP A 181 8.59 10.05 19.25
CA ASP A 181 8.81 11.30 18.52
C ASP A 181 8.12 11.32 17.16
N LEU A 182 7.93 10.13 16.56
CA LEU A 182 7.38 9.95 15.22
C LEU A 182 6.28 8.88 15.25
N THR A 183 5.17 9.17 14.61
CA THR A 183 4.15 8.16 14.28
C THR A 183 4.38 7.64 12.87
N VAL A 184 4.44 6.32 12.69
CA VAL A 184 4.57 5.68 11.38
C VAL A 184 3.41 4.73 11.12
N LEU A 185 2.71 4.95 10.01
CA LEU A 185 1.58 4.14 9.58
C LEU A 185 1.92 3.42 8.27
N LYS A 186 1.74 2.10 8.23
CA LYS A 186 1.82 1.33 6.99
C LYS A 186 0.41 1.07 6.47
N ILE A 187 0.10 1.55 5.26
CA ILE A 187 -1.25 1.51 4.68
C ILE A 187 -1.21 0.87 3.30
N LEU A 188 -2.16 -0.04 3.04
CA LEU A 188 -2.35 -0.55 1.68
C LEU A 188 -3.28 0.35 0.88
N MET A 189 -2.92 0.59 -0.39
CA MET A 189 -3.71 1.37 -1.35
C MET A 189 -5.17 0.91 -1.41
N SER A 190 -5.40 -0.41 -1.34
CA SER A 190 -6.74 -1.01 -1.35
C SER A 190 -7.62 -0.65 -0.13
N ARG A 191 -7.08 0.02 0.88
CA ARG A 191 -7.81 0.50 2.07
C ARG A 191 -8.02 2.01 2.05
N ILE A 192 -7.35 2.72 1.15
CA ILE A 192 -7.50 4.17 0.99
C ILE A 192 -8.77 4.41 0.18
N PRO A 193 -9.67 5.31 0.61
CA PRO A 193 -10.82 5.72 -0.20
C PRO A 193 -10.38 6.13 -1.61
N GLU A 194 -11.14 5.71 -2.62
CA GLU A 194 -10.89 5.97 -4.05
C GLU A 194 -9.51 5.50 -4.55
N TYR A 195 -8.77 4.71 -3.77
CA TYR A 195 -7.42 4.24 -4.12
C TYR A 195 -6.44 5.38 -4.43
N SER A 196 -6.63 6.54 -3.79
CA SER A 196 -5.88 7.76 -4.09
C SER A 196 -5.13 8.30 -2.86
N ILE A 197 -3.83 8.57 -3.02
CA ILE A 197 -3.04 9.25 -1.98
C ILE A 197 -3.54 10.66 -1.69
N LYS A 198 -4.42 11.24 -2.53
CA LYS A 198 -5.08 12.51 -2.26
C LYS A 198 -5.77 12.49 -0.89
N ASN A 199 -6.47 11.40 -0.57
CA ASN A 199 -7.17 11.27 0.71
C ASN A 199 -6.21 11.18 1.91
N ILE A 200 -5.01 10.65 1.71
CA ILE A 200 -3.93 10.70 2.71
C ILE A 200 -3.43 12.14 2.88
N LEU A 201 -3.17 12.83 1.76
CA LEU A 201 -2.70 14.22 1.79
C LEU A 201 -3.73 15.17 2.42
N THR A 202 -5.02 14.90 2.24
CA THR A 202 -6.09 15.65 2.91
C THR A 202 -6.01 15.49 4.43
N ALA A 203 -5.88 14.25 4.92
CA ALA A 203 -5.70 14.00 6.36
C ALA A 203 -4.40 14.62 6.91
N CYS A 204 -3.36 14.74 6.08
CA CYS A 204 -2.10 15.42 6.41
C CYS A 204 -2.19 16.95 6.32
N GLY A 205 -3.27 17.51 5.78
CA GLY A 205 -3.40 18.95 5.48
C GLY A 205 -3.75 19.84 6.67
N ALA A 206 -4.01 19.27 7.85
CA ALA A 206 -4.32 20.06 9.03
C ALA A 206 -3.07 20.84 9.50
N PRO A 207 -3.24 22.13 9.91
CA PRO A 207 -2.11 23.01 10.25
C PRO A 207 -1.22 22.53 11.40
N ASP A 208 -1.75 21.68 12.28
CA ASP A 208 -1.07 21.10 13.43
C ASP A 208 -0.45 19.73 13.15
N ILE A 209 -0.50 19.26 11.89
CA ILE A 209 0.02 17.95 11.47
C ILE A 209 1.20 18.13 10.53
N ASP A 210 2.40 17.69 10.96
CA ASP A 210 3.54 17.52 10.07
C ASP A 210 3.55 16.07 9.56
N CYS A 211 3.36 15.88 8.25
CA CYS A 211 3.13 14.58 7.64
C CYS A 211 3.98 14.40 6.39
N LYS A 212 4.66 13.24 6.29
CA LYS A 212 5.40 12.79 5.11
C LYS A 212 4.86 11.45 4.61
N VAL A 213 5.05 11.17 3.34
CA VAL A 213 4.56 9.95 2.70
C VAL A 213 5.72 9.24 1.98
N ILE A 214 5.90 7.95 2.22
CA ILE A 214 6.68 7.07 1.36
C ILE A 214 5.70 6.31 0.48
N PHE A 215 5.76 6.54 -0.83
CA PHE A 215 5.02 5.76 -1.81
C PHE A 215 5.92 4.61 -2.26
N LEU A 216 5.65 3.40 -1.72
CA LEU A 216 6.42 2.21 -1.99
C LEU A 216 5.81 1.45 -3.16
N VAL A 217 6.62 1.21 -4.18
CA VAL A 217 6.28 0.47 -5.39
C VAL A 217 7.16 -0.77 -5.55
N ARG A 218 6.73 -1.71 -6.38
CA ARG A 218 7.45 -2.93 -6.71
C ARG A 218 7.13 -3.34 -8.15
N ASP A 219 8.03 -4.11 -8.76
CA ASP A 219 7.82 -4.71 -10.08
C ASP A 219 6.45 -5.42 -10.16
N PRO A 220 5.54 -4.99 -11.04
CA PRO A 220 4.22 -5.58 -11.18
C PRO A 220 4.26 -7.10 -11.47
N ARG A 221 5.31 -7.58 -12.16
CA ARG A 221 5.50 -9.02 -12.47
C ARG A 221 5.79 -9.86 -11.23
N ALA A 222 6.33 -9.24 -10.18
CA ALA A 222 6.51 -9.87 -8.87
C ALA A 222 5.27 -9.72 -7.98
N MET A 223 4.67 -8.52 -7.96
CA MET A 223 3.61 -8.13 -7.05
C MET A 223 2.27 -8.77 -7.41
N ILE A 224 1.86 -8.72 -8.69
CA ILE A 224 0.53 -9.16 -9.15
C ILE A 224 0.31 -10.65 -8.95
N PRO A 225 1.19 -11.57 -9.42
CA PRO A 225 1.00 -13.00 -9.19
C PRO A 225 1.01 -13.36 -7.71
N SER A 226 1.90 -12.72 -6.92
CA SER A 226 1.93 -12.92 -5.47
C SER A 226 0.63 -12.52 -4.79
N SER A 227 -0.02 -11.44 -5.25
CA SER A 227 -1.31 -10.98 -4.71
C SER A 227 -2.45 -11.91 -5.08
N LEU A 228 -2.48 -12.39 -6.32
CA LEU A 228 -3.48 -13.34 -6.80
C LEU A 228 -3.40 -14.68 -6.05
N ASN A 229 -2.19 -15.17 -5.79
CA ASN A 229 -1.96 -16.44 -5.08
C ASN A 229 -2.51 -16.43 -3.64
N ILE A 230 -2.49 -15.29 -2.96
CA ILE A 230 -3.04 -15.16 -1.60
C ILE A 230 -4.51 -14.68 -1.60
N GLY A 231 -5.12 -14.55 -2.77
CA GLY A 231 -6.54 -14.26 -2.92
C GLY A 231 -6.94 -12.80 -2.69
N PHE A 232 -6.04 -11.84 -2.89
CA PHE A 232 -6.39 -10.42 -2.87
C PHE A 232 -7.39 -10.02 -3.95
N PHE A 233 -7.47 -10.82 -5.00
CA PHE A 233 -8.47 -10.69 -6.04
C PHE A 233 -9.05 -12.07 -6.35
N LYS A 234 -10.33 -12.25 -6.07
CA LYS A 234 -11.08 -13.47 -6.41
C LYS A 234 -12.32 -13.06 -7.18
N GLU A 235 -12.31 -13.29 -8.46
CA GLU A 235 -13.51 -13.17 -9.26
C GLU A 235 -14.18 -14.56 -9.37
N LYS A 236 -15.39 -14.67 -8.87
CA LYS A 236 -16.13 -15.92 -8.93
C LYS A 236 -16.71 -16.13 -10.34
N GLY A 237 -16.40 -17.28 -10.93
CA GLY A 237 -17.18 -17.79 -12.07
C GLY A 237 -16.73 -17.36 -13.47
N HIS A 238 -15.56 -16.74 -13.66
CA HIS A 238 -15.09 -16.43 -15.00
C HIS A 238 -14.37 -17.64 -15.64
N PRO A 239 -14.79 -18.09 -16.84
CA PRO A 239 -14.24 -19.30 -17.50
C PRO A 239 -12.80 -19.14 -18.01
N ASN A 240 -12.25 -17.92 -18.08
CA ASN A 240 -10.91 -17.66 -18.57
C ASN A 240 -9.90 -17.63 -17.41
N ALA A 241 -8.96 -18.58 -17.37
CA ALA A 241 -7.94 -18.69 -16.32
C ALA A 241 -7.07 -17.43 -16.14
N HIS A 242 -6.91 -16.60 -17.18
CA HIS A 242 -6.08 -15.38 -17.13
C HIS A 242 -6.89 -14.09 -16.97
N TRP A 243 -8.19 -14.18 -16.79
CA TRP A 243 -9.04 -13.00 -16.62
C TRP A 243 -8.66 -12.22 -15.36
N GLY A 244 -8.49 -12.92 -14.26
CA GLY A 244 -8.05 -12.34 -12.99
C GLY A 244 -6.73 -11.59 -13.13
N THR A 245 -5.73 -12.18 -13.81
CA THR A 245 -4.44 -11.54 -14.07
C THR A 245 -4.61 -10.24 -14.88
N ARG A 246 -5.43 -10.25 -15.95
CA ARG A 246 -5.68 -9.07 -16.79
C ARG A 246 -6.33 -7.93 -16.01
N LEU A 247 -7.45 -8.22 -15.35
CA LEU A 247 -8.23 -7.20 -14.64
C LEU A 247 -7.46 -6.65 -13.44
N TYR A 248 -6.79 -7.52 -12.69
CA TYR A 248 -6.00 -7.09 -11.54
C TYR A 248 -4.76 -6.29 -11.97
N SER A 249 -4.08 -6.67 -13.06
CA SER A 249 -2.97 -5.91 -13.64
C SER A 249 -3.42 -4.52 -14.07
N TYR A 250 -4.51 -4.43 -14.83
CA TYR A 250 -5.08 -3.15 -15.25
C TYR A 250 -5.38 -2.26 -14.05
N LYS A 251 -6.12 -2.78 -13.07
CA LYS A 251 -6.50 -2.03 -11.87
C LYS A 251 -5.29 -1.51 -11.11
N GLN A 252 -4.36 -2.40 -10.73
CA GLN A 252 -3.22 -2.03 -9.89
C GLN A 252 -2.26 -1.07 -10.59
N CYS A 253 -2.03 -1.27 -11.88
CA CYS A 253 -1.12 -0.42 -12.64
C CYS A 253 -1.76 0.95 -12.95
N LYS A 254 -3.06 0.98 -13.23
CA LYS A 254 -3.78 2.24 -13.41
C LYS A 254 -3.81 3.07 -12.11
N GLU A 255 -4.09 2.45 -10.97
CA GLU A 255 -4.01 3.11 -9.66
C GLU A 255 -2.61 3.66 -9.38
N THR A 256 -1.55 2.92 -9.75
CA THR A 256 -0.17 3.37 -9.62
C THR A 256 0.10 4.59 -10.50
N GLU A 257 -0.26 4.52 -11.79
CA GLU A 257 -0.12 5.63 -12.73
C GLU A 257 -0.82 6.89 -12.24
N ASP A 258 -2.09 6.75 -11.84
CA ASP A 258 -2.92 7.89 -11.40
C ASP A 258 -2.32 8.58 -10.16
N ASN A 259 -1.78 7.80 -9.22
CA ASN A 259 -1.13 8.34 -8.04
C ASN A 259 0.24 8.99 -8.37
N LEU A 260 1.04 8.42 -9.27
CA LEU A 260 2.27 9.04 -9.75
C LEU A 260 1.99 10.36 -10.47
N GLU A 261 1.02 10.36 -11.37
CA GLU A 261 0.60 11.57 -12.11
C GLU A 261 -0.02 12.64 -11.18
N LEU A 262 -0.70 12.23 -10.12
CA LEU A 262 -1.17 13.13 -9.09
C LEU A 262 0.02 13.84 -8.43
N VAL A 263 1.06 13.10 -8.00
CA VAL A 263 2.25 13.69 -7.36
C VAL A 263 2.96 14.65 -8.32
N ARG A 264 3.08 14.30 -9.60
CA ARG A 264 3.69 15.17 -10.61
C ARG A 264 3.02 16.56 -10.69
N LYS A 265 1.71 16.60 -10.47
CA LYS A 265 0.88 17.82 -10.55
C LYS A 265 0.83 18.61 -9.24
N LEU A 266 1.33 18.06 -8.14
CA LEU A 266 1.36 18.76 -6.86
C LEU A 266 2.32 19.94 -6.90
N PRO A 267 2.04 21.02 -6.15
CA PRO A 267 3.01 22.09 -5.93
C PRO A 267 4.25 21.56 -5.20
N ASP A 268 5.40 22.20 -5.40
CA ASP A 268 6.68 21.79 -4.82
C ASP A 268 6.62 21.68 -3.29
N SER A 269 5.86 22.58 -2.64
CA SER A 269 5.63 22.58 -1.19
C SER A 269 4.99 21.29 -0.65
N LEU A 270 4.31 20.53 -1.48
CA LEU A 270 3.75 19.21 -1.12
C LEU A 270 4.58 18.06 -1.68
N ARG A 271 5.18 18.21 -2.87
CA ARG A 271 5.97 17.15 -3.51
C ARG A 271 7.13 16.68 -2.63
N HIS A 272 7.90 17.60 -2.05
CA HIS A 272 9.03 17.26 -1.19
C HIS A 272 8.64 16.53 0.11
N ARG A 273 7.35 16.46 0.43
CA ARG A 273 6.81 15.63 1.53
C ARG A 273 6.53 14.20 1.11
N ILE A 274 6.71 13.87 -0.17
CA ILE A 274 6.43 12.54 -0.69
C ILE A 274 7.70 11.97 -1.30
N LYS A 275 8.10 10.77 -0.86
CA LYS A 275 9.25 10.03 -1.36
C LYS A 275 8.80 8.79 -2.11
N LEU A 276 9.28 8.60 -3.33
CA LEU A 276 9.10 7.34 -4.05
C LEU A 276 10.20 6.36 -3.63
N LEU A 277 9.81 5.16 -3.23
CA LEU A 277 10.71 4.06 -2.88
C LEU A 277 10.35 2.83 -3.70
N ARG A 278 11.33 2.21 -4.35
CA ARG A 278 11.16 0.89 -4.96
C ARG A 278 11.66 -0.19 -4.00
N TYR A 279 10.91 -1.30 -3.93
CA TYR A 279 11.31 -2.46 -3.17
C TYR A 279 12.66 -3.04 -3.64
N GLU A 280 12.93 -3.01 -4.93
CA GLU A 280 14.16 -3.51 -5.53
C GLU A 280 15.38 -2.70 -5.07
N ASP A 281 15.26 -1.38 -4.90
CA ASP A 281 16.34 -0.54 -4.36
C ASP A 281 16.65 -0.92 -2.89
N LEU A 282 15.60 -1.16 -2.09
CA LEU A 282 15.76 -1.67 -0.71
C LEU A 282 16.37 -3.07 -0.67
N ALA A 283 16.04 -3.93 -1.62
CA ALA A 283 16.55 -5.30 -1.69
C ALA A 283 18.04 -5.35 -2.07
N ILE A 284 18.51 -4.39 -2.88
CA ILE A 284 19.91 -4.33 -3.35
C ILE A 284 20.81 -3.64 -2.31
N GLU A 285 20.39 -2.49 -1.80
CA GLU A 285 21.19 -1.63 -0.93
C GLU A 285 20.43 -1.32 0.38
N PRO A 286 20.08 -2.34 1.19
CA PRO A 286 19.19 -2.15 2.34
C PRO A 286 19.68 -1.09 3.34
N LEU A 287 20.98 -1.05 3.62
CA LEU A 287 21.56 -0.10 4.58
C LEU A 287 21.62 1.34 4.02
N LYS A 288 21.79 1.49 2.72
CA LYS A 288 21.75 2.81 2.06
C LYS A 288 20.33 3.35 2.05
N VAL A 289 19.37 2.50 1.69
CA VAL A 289 17.94 2.86 1.71
C VAL A 289 17.47 3.15 3.13
N LEU A 290 17.95 2.39 4.14
CA LEU A 290 17.68 2.69 5.54
C LEU A 290 18.10 4.13 5.90
N ALA A 291 19.33 4.53 5.55
CA ALA A 291 19.84 5.87 5.82
C ALA A 291 18.97 6.93 5.14
N ASP A 292 18.63 6.72 3.87
CA ASP A 292 17.85 7.64 3.05
C ASP A 292 16.40 7.81 3.55
N ILE A 293 15.72 6.73 3.94
CA ILE A 293 14.33 6.84 4.47
C ILE A 293 14.31 7.40 5.90
N PHE A 294 15.35 7.18 6.70
CA PHE A 294 15.44 7.76 8.04
C PHE A 294 15.79 9.26 7.98
N GLU A 295 16.67 9.68 7.09
CA GLU A 295 16.91 11.10 6.81
C GLU A 295 15.63 11.78 6.37
N PHE A 296 14.91 11.19 5.42
CA PHE A 296 13.60 11.70 4.99
C PHE A 296 12.60 11.77 6.15
N ALA A 297 12.55 10.78 7.04
CA ALA A 297 11.68 10.77 8.21
C ALA A 297 12.14 11.73 9.34
N GLY A 298 13.36 12.22 9.27
CA GLY A 298 13.98 13.01 10.33
C GLY A 298 14.34 12.19 11.57
N LEU A 299 14.75 10.91 11.36
CA LEU A 299 15.19 9.97 12.39
C LEU A 299 16.69 9.70 12.31
N PRO A 300 17.38 9.52 13.44
CA PRO A 300 18.74 9.00 13.44
C PRO A 300 18.75 7.49 13.12
N VAL A 301 19.77 7.01 12.43
CA VAL A 301 19.98 5.58 12.23
C VAL A 301 20.46 4.96 13.55
N GLN A 302 19.68 4.03 14.10
CA GLN A 302 20.04 3.27 15.31
C GLN A 302 20.77 1.98 14.91
N GLU A 303 21.84 1.65 15.63
CA GLU A 303 22.63 0.44 15.35
C GLU A 303 21.82 -0.84 15.52
N SER A 304 20.88 -0.88 16.44
CA SER A 304 19.96 -2.02 16.61
C SER A 304 19.10 -2.27 15.38
N VAL A 305 18.58 -1.20 14.74
CA VAL A 305 17.80 -1.30 13.50
C VAL A 305 18.69 -1.72 12.34
N ARG A 306 19.89 -1.18 12.27
CA ARG A 306 20.87 -1.51 11.23
C ARG A 306 21.26 -2.99 11.27
N THR A 307 21.59 -3.50 12.46
CA THR A 307 21.93 -4.90 12.68
C THR A 307 20.76 -5.81 12.31
N TRP A 308 19.56 -5.52 12.83
CA TRP A 308 18.35 -6.26 12.53
C TRP A 308 18.04 -6.31 11.01
N LEU A 309 18.15 -5.17 10.33
CA LEU A 309 17.88 -5.11 8.88
C LEU A 309 18.91 -5.94 8.10
N ASN A 310 20.19 -5.82 8.45
CA ASN A 310 21.26 -6.59 7.81
C ASN A 310 21.03 -8.10 7.98
N GLU A 311 20.71 -8.56 9.18
CA GLU A 311 20.39 -9.96 9.45
C GLU A 311 19.14 -10.42 8.69
N THR A 312 18.10 -9.58 8.63
CA THR A 312 16.83 -9.92 7.98
C THR A 312 16.96 -9.99 6.45
N THR A 313 17.85 -9.19 5.85
CA THR A 313 17.99 -9.12 4.39
C THR A 313 19.07 -10.03 3.81
N GLN A 314 20.05 -10.44 4.62
CA GLN A 314 21.18 -11.26 4.17
C GLN A 314 21.06 -12.75 4.54
N GLN A 315 20.25 -13.10 5.55
CA GLN A 315 20.13 -14.50 5.97
C GLN A 315 18.96 -15.20 5.29
N SER A 316 19.28 -16.32 4.62
CA SER A 316 18.31 -17.37 4.33
C SER A 316 17.82 -17.96 5.65
N ARG A 317 16.66 -17.52 6.14
CA ARG A 317 16.09 -18.05 7.39
C ARG A 317 15.65 -19.50 7.20
N LYS A 318 16.32 -20.43 7.88
CA LYS A 318 15.97 -21.86 7.90
C LYS A 318 14.64 -22.16 8.60
N ASP A 319 14.12 -21.19 9.40
CA ASP A 319 12.93 -21.38 10.25
C ASP A 319 11.60 -20.93 9.61
N CYS A 320 11.58 -20.73 8.30
CA CYS A 320 10.35 -20.37 7.57
C CYS A 320 9.38 -21.54 7.35
N ASP A 321 9.67 -22.74 7.84
CA ASP A 321 8.85 -23.94 7.65
C ASP A 321 7.71 -24.09 8.68
N LYS A 322 7.64 -23.22 9.68
CA LYS A 322 6.45 -23.16 10.55
C LYS A 322 5.36 -22.41 9.77
N GLU A 323 4.38 -23.16 9.29
CA GLU A 323 3.11 -22.63 8.81
C GLU A 323 2.50 -21.77 9.92
N LEU A 324 2.74 -20.47 9.86
CA LEU A 324 1.86 -19.52 10.52
C LEU A 324 0.53 -19.58 9.77
N ASP A 325 -0.53 -19.96 10.44
CA ASP A 325 -1.89 -20.04 9.91
C ASP A 325 -2.27 -18.70 9.26
N GLY A 326 -2.10 -18.62 7.93
CA GLY A 326 -2.54 -17.48 7.15
C GLY A 326 -1.62 -17.12 5.97
N PRO A 327 -2.17 -16.45 4.95
CA PRO A 327 -1.47 -16.12 3.70
C PRO A 327 -0.41 -15.01 3.83
N LEU A 328 -0.08 -14.58 5.03
CA LEU A 328 0.85 -13.48 5.31
C LEU A 328 2.24 -14.02 5.71
N VAL A 329 2.83 -14.83 4.85
CA VAL A 329 4.22 -15.23 5.04
C VAL A 329 5.12 -14.00 4.83
N THR A 330 5.57 -13.40 5.93
CA THR A 330 6.57 -12.33 5.95
C THR A 330 7.98 -12.90 5.87
N CYS A 331 8.11 -14.21 6.00
CA CYS A 331 9.37 -14.92 5.95
C CYS A 331 9.81 -15.14 4.50
N THR A 332 10.97 -14.64 4.13
CA THR A 332 11.63 -14.95 2.86
C THR A 332 12.67 -16.03 3.10
N LYS A 333 12.54 -17.17 2.41
CA LYS A 333 13.55 -18.25 2.42
C LYS A 333 14.85 -17.84 1.71
N ASP A 334 14.82 -16.75 0.97
CA ASP A 334 15.92 -16.22 0.18
C ASP A 334 16.33 -14.85 0.74
N ASP A 335 17.55 -14.42 0.40
CA ASP A 335 17.93 -13.04 0.60
C ASP A 335 16.97 -12.07 -0.15
N ALA A 336 17.02 -10.79 0.19
CA ALA A 336 16.09 -9.81 -0.36
C ALA A 336 16.21 -9.67 -1.90
N TRP A 337 17.42 -9.84 -2.45
CA TRP A 337 17.66 -9.82 -3.89
C TRP A 337 17.02 -11.02 -4.60
N ALA A 338 17.23 -12.24 -4.06
CA ALA A 338 16.59 -13.44 -4.60
C ALA A 338 15.06 -13.34 -4.52
N ALA A 339 14.53 -12.77 -3.43
CA ALA A 339 13.10 -12.53 -3.27
C ALA A 339 12.55 -11.53 -4.30
N ALA A 340 13.31 -10.48 -4.63
CA ALA A 340 12.94 -9.49 -5.65
C ALA A 340 12.87 -10.10 -7.06
N ASN A 341 13.77 -11.06 -7.37
CA ASN A 341 13.89 -11.65 -8.70
C ASN A 341 13.18 -12.98 -8.89
N ARG A 342 12.66 -13.60 -7.82
CA ARG A 342 12.04 -14.94 -7.86
C ARG A 342 10.96 -15.10 -8.93
N TRP A 343 10.23 -14.06 -9.25
CA TRP A 343 9.17 -14.06 -10.25
C TRP A 343 9.67 -14.49 -11.64
N ARG A 344 10.94 -14.24 -12.00
CA ARG A 344 11.52 -14.55 -13.31
C ARG A 344 11.40 -16.04 -13.68
N TRP A 345 11.41 -16.91 -12.69
CA TRP A 345 11.32 -18.37 -12.89
C TRP A 345 10.13 -19.02 -12.19
N LYS A 346 9.33 -18.24 -11.45
CA LYS A 346 8.11 -18.76 -10.80
C LYS A 346 6.84 -18.39 -11.57
N VAL A 347 6.84 -17.26 -12.27
CA VAL A 347 5.68 -16.77 -13.01
C VAL A 347 5.72 -17.30 -14.44
N HIS A 348 4.57 -17.78 -14.91
CA HIS A 348 4.48 -18.31 -16.28
C HIS A 348 4.72 -17.19 -17.30
N PRO A 349 5.52 -17.41 -18.39
CA PRO A 349 5.84 -16.37 -19.38
C PRO A 349 4.62 -15.67 -19.99
N HIS A 350 3.52 -16.39 -20.18
CA HIS A 350 2.27 -15.79 -20.67
C HIS A 350 1.65 -14.80 -19.68
N GLU A 351 1.76 -15.06 -18.37
CA GLU A 351 1.29 -14.11 -17.35
C GLU A 351 2.17 -12.87 -17.32
N ILE A 352 3.49 -13.04 -17.49
CA ILE A 352 4.43 -11.91 -17.62
C ILE A 352 4.03 -11.02 -18.82
N ASP A 353 3.74 -11.63 -19.98
CA ASP A 353 3.29 -10.90 -21.19
C ASP A 353 1.98 -10.12 -20.95
N ILE A 354 1.03 -10.72 -20.23
CA ILE A 354 -0.21 -10.04 -19.84
C ILE A 354 0.11 -8.84 -18.93
N ILE A 355 0.90 -9.05 -17.89
CA ILE A 355 1.24 -7.99 -16.93
C ILE A 355 1.96 -6.84 -17.64
N GLU A 356 2.97 -7.13 -18.44
CA GLU A 356 3.73 -6.12 -19.20
C GLU A 356 2.82 -5.31 -20.14
N ARG A 357 1.84 -5.95 -20.76
CA ARG A 357 0.88 -5.27 -21.63
C ARG A 357 0.01 -4.26 -20.88
N TYR A 358 -0.54 -4.63 -19.72
CA TYR A 358 -1.45 -3.78 -18.95
C TYR A 358 -0.74 -2.79 -18.05
N CYS A 359 0.52 -3.05 -17.70
CA CYS A 359 1.32 -2.26 -16.79
C CYS A 359 2.41 -1.42 -17.49
N ARG A 360 2.47 -1.42 -18.82
CA ARG A 360 3.56 -0.79 -19.60
C ARG A 360 3.88 0.62 -19.11
N ARG A 361 2.88 1.50 -19.02
CA ARG A 361 3.10 2.90 -18.61
C ARG A 361 3.59 3.01 -17.17
N ALA A 362 2.98 2.27 -16.23
CA ALA A 362 3.44 2.25 -14.84
C ALA A 362 4.88 1.72 -14.73
N MET A 363 5.22 0.68 -15.50
CA MET A 363 6.58 0.12 -15.55
C MET A 363 7.59 1.12 -16.09
N ASP A 364 7.27 1.82 -17.19
CA ASP A 364 8.12 2.85 -17.76
C ASP A 364 8.36 3.98 -16.75
N LEU A 365 7.31 4.49 -16.11
CA LEU A 365 7.40 5.54 -15.09
C LEU A 365 8.31 5.15 -13.93
N MET A 366 8.26 3.90 -13.51
CA MET A 366 9.05 3.36 -12.39
C MET A 366 10.41 2.78 -12.82
N GLY A 367 10.76 2.87 -14.11
CA GLY A 367 12.03 2.42 -14.66
C GLY A 367 12.18 0.91 -14.78
N TYR A 368 11.09 0.14 -14.85
CA TYR A 368 11.16 -1.30 -15.09
C TYR A 368 11.28 -1.62 -16.58
N ARG A 369 12.33 -2.38 -16.92
CA ARG A 369 12.58 -2.84 -18.27
C ARG A 369 11.66 -4.01 -18.62
N LEU A 370 11.01 -3.96 -19.79
CA LEU A 370 10.21 -5.07 -20.29
C LEU A 370 11.09 -6.26 -20.66
N VAL A 371 10.61 -7.46 -20.44
CA VAL A 371 11.21 -8.70 -20.94
C VAL A 371 10.88 -8.88 -22.41
N ASP A 372 9.68 -8.46 -22.83
CA ASP A 372 9.19 -8.50 -24.21
C ASP A 372 9.41 -9.90 -24.86
N ARG A 373 9.04 -10.96 -24.12
CA ARG A 373 9.18 -12.39 -24.51
C ARG A 373 10.62 -12.88 -24.69
N SER A 374 11.64 -12.11 -24.29
CA SER A 374 13.02 -12.56 -24.32
C SER A 374 13.32 -13.53 -23.20
N TYR A 375 13.48 -14.80 -23.53
CA TYR A 375 13.89 -15.82 -22.56
C TYR A 375 15.27 -15.55 -21.96
N ASP A 376 16.19 -14.98 -22.75
CA ASP A 376 17.53 -14.64 -22.27
C ASP A 376 17.49 -13.56 -21.18
N LEU A 377 16.66 -12.54 -21.35
CA LEU A 377 16.44 -11.52 -20.33
C LEU A 377 15.76 -12.10 -19.09
N LEU A 378 14.81 -13.02 -19.28
CA LEU A 378 14.10 -13.64 -18.19
C LEU A 378 15.00 -14.55 -17.37
N ALA A 379 15.78 -15.41 -18.04
CA ALA A 379 16.63 -16.43 -17.40
C ALA A 379 17.87 -15.83 -16.71
N ASN A 380 18.39 -14.72 -17.20
CA ASN A 380 19.63 -14.13 -16.70
C ASN A 380 19.36 -13.11 -15.57
N SER A 381 19.37 -13.60 -14.33
CA SER A 381 19.18 -12.73 -13.14
C SER A 381 20.30 -11.71 -12.91
N LYS A 382 21.44 -11.86 -13.58
CA LYS A 382 22.54 -10.87 -13.52
C LYS A 382 22.20 -9.58 -14.28
N ILE A 383 21.24 -9.64 -15.20
CA ILE A 383 20.76 -8.45 -15.92
C ILE A 383 19.66 -7.80 -15.08
N PRO A 384 19.86 -6.58 -14.55
CA PRO A 384 18.80 -5.88 -13.85
C PRO A 384 17.69 -5.50 -14.83
N LEU A 385 16.44 -5.77 -14.42
CA LEU A 385 15.26 -5.39 -15.20
C LEU A 385 14.64 -4.08 -14.72
N PHE A 386 15.48 -3.20 -14.20
CA PHE A 386 15.10 -1.83 -13.81
C PHE A 386 16.31 -0.90 -13.89
N SER A 387 16.03 0.38 -14.14
CA SER A 387 17.03 1.45 -14.19
C SER A 387 17.14 2.16 -12.86
N SER A 388 18.31 2.67 -12.50
CA SER A 388 18.51 3.56 -11.34
C SER A 388 17.99 4.98 -11.60
N ASP A 389 17.89 5.37 -12.86
CA ASP A 389 17.30 6.62 -13.31
C ASP A 389 15.99 6.33 -14.07
N TYR A 390 14.91 6.99 -13.67
CA TYR A 390 13.59 6.78 -14.23
C TYR A 390 12.69 8.01 -14.03
N GLU A 391 11.72 8.17 -14.93
CA GLU A 391 10.90 9.38 -15.06
C GLU A 391 10.25 9.80 -13.74
N ALA A 392 9.53 8.89 -13.07
CA ALA A 392 8.83 9.23 -11.85
C ALA A 392 9.76 9.65 -10.69
N LYS A 393 11.02 9.14 -10.65
CA LYS A 393 11.97 9.52 -9.60
C LYS A 393 12.20 11.02 -9.56
N GLN A 394 12.24 11.66 -10.74
CA GLN A 394 12.45 13.10 -10.85
C GLN A 394 11.29 13.95 -10.33
N TRP A 395 10.10 13.35 -10.22
CA TRP A 395 8.90 14.05 -9.71
C TRP A 395 8.87 14.14 -8.19
N PHE A 396 9.69 13.36 -7.49
CA PHE A 396 9.75 13.25 -6.04
C PHE A 396 11.02 13.89 -5.44
N GLN A 397 11.76 14.62 -6.25
CA GLN A 397 12.99 15.31 -5.85
C GLN A 397 12.73 16.77 -5.51
#